data_396ae692599df309b2afa6608e1452ee
#
_entry.id   396ae692599df309b2afa6608e1452ee
#
_cell.length_a   1.000
_cell.length_b   1.000
_cell.length_c   1.000
_cell.angle_alpha   90.00
_cell.angle_beta   90.00
_cell.angle_gamma   90.00
#
_symmetry.space_group_name_H-M   'P 1'
#
loop_
_entity.id
_entity.type
_entity.pdbx_description
1 polymer ?
#
loop_
_entity_poly.entity_id
_entity_poly.type
_entity_poly.pdbx_seq_one_letter_code
_entity_poly.pdbx_strand_id
1 'polypeptide(L)'
;VDIMAEGVSKILEQLHEQGRLEGVVGLGGTMGSCLFASATRSLPIGVPKVLLSTCLFSPHFPFGDLPSDVIVVPFVSDIHGLSSLSKLSLENAAGAIAGVLHLYRRRKDIEGKFVALTTVGTSWLKPVQILKPHIENQGQEVAVFHIGGGQGKSYEEFVKEGLIKVSLDLCWLDVVPQSIKDPRFLKVESRLTSATEKGIPQILAPGLATVITFGGKIEELPEQFRGRKVRYHNKYALAVERSEEELEETAELVAERLNGAKAPVVLVLPQGGLHSYDENTKGLFCPQKREFFLKTLKKLLQPKIECVEFSGHVNDENFAKEVATIYEKLATNA
;
A
#
# COMPACT_ATOMS: atom_id res chain seq x y z
N VAL A 1 -2.37 8.34 -26.08
CA VAL A 1 -1.87 8.79 -24.77
C VAL A 1 -0.62 8.03 -24.40
N ASP A 2 -0.63 6.69 -24.49
CA ASP A 2 0.45 5.81 -23.99
C ASP A 2 1.80 6.07 -24.67
N ILE A 3 1.85 6.17 -26.01
CA ILE A 3 3.07 6.49 -26.76
C ILE A 3 3.66 7.84 -26.32
N MET A 4 2.81 8.86 -26.11
CA MET A 4 3.25 10.17 -25.64
C MET A 4 3.76 10.10 -24.19
N ALA A 5 3.06 9.36 -23.32
CA ALA A 5 3.47 9.18 -21.94
C ALA A 5 4.83 8.46 -21.85
N GLU A 6 5.05 7.41 -22.66
CA GLU A 6 6.32 6.71 -22.74
C GLU A 6 7.45 7.63 -23.25
N GLY A 7 7.19 8.44 -24.28
CA GLY A 7 8.15 9.40 -24.79
C GLY A 7 8.54 10.46 -23.76
N VAL A 8 7.55 11.02 -23.05
CA VAL A 8 7.80 11.99 -21.97
C VAL A 8 8.54 11.34 -20.79
N SER A 9 8.17 10.11 -20.39
CA SER A 9 8.86 9.37 -19.34
C SER A 9 10.37 9.23 -19.62
N LYS A 10 10.72 8.76 -20.84
CA LYS A 10 12.12 8.64 -21.26
C LYS A 10 12.89 9.96 -21.23
N ILE A 11 12.24 11.05 -21.65
CA ILE A 11 12.86 12.39 -21.59
C ILE A 11 13.08 12.84 -20.15
N LEU A 12 12.10 12.63 -19.26
CA LEU A 12 12.21 12.98 -17.85
C LEU A 12 13.31 12.18 -17.15
N GLU A 13 13.40 10.89 -17.41
CA GLU A 13 14.47 10.00 -16.91
C GLU A 13 15.85 10.52 -17.34
N GLN A 14 16.04 10.77 -18.64
CA GLN A 14 17.30 11.28 -19.18
C GLN A 14 17.69 12.63 -18.57
N LEU A 15 16.73 13.55 -18.41
CA LEU A 15 16.99 14.85 -17.80
C LEU A 15 17.34 14.73 -16.32
N HIS A 16 16.71 13.78 -15.61
CA HIS A 16 17.02 13.50 -14.21
C HIS A 16 18.42 12.91 -14.06
N GLU A 17 18.78 11.90 -14.84
CA GLU A 17 20.12 11.28 -14.85
C GLU A 17 21.25 12.29 -15.18
N GLN A 18 20.92 13.28 -16.02
CA GLN A 18 21.86 14.37 -16.36
C GLN A 18 21.92 15.49 -15.31
N GLY A 19 21.15 15.40 -14.21
CA GLY A 19 21.04 16.46 -13.20
C GLY A 19 20.37 17.75 -13.72
N ARG A 20 19.61 17.67 -14.79
CA ARG A 20 18.92 18.80 -15.44
C ARG A 20 17.44 18.91 -15.06
N LEU A 21 16.92 17.98 -14.28
CA LEU A 21 15.56 17.95 -13.78
C LEU A 21 15.55 18.08 -12.27
N GLU A 22 14.95 19.14 -11.76
CA GLU A 22 14.78 19.34 -10.31
C GLU A 22 13.34 19.07 -9.85
N GLY A 23 12.38 19.04 -10.77
CA GLY A 23 10.97 18.75 -10.47
C GLY A 23 10.10 18.86 -11.71
N VAL A 24 8.85 18.38 -11.62
CA VAL A 24 7.89 18.35 -12.72
C VAL A 24 6.57 18.96 -12.29
N VAL A 25 6.00 19.81 -13.16
CA VAL A 25 4.63 20.32 -13.03
C VAL A 25 3.81 19.81 -14.19
N GLY A 26 2.69 19.14 -13.92
CA GLY A 26 1.68 18.79 -14.91
C GLY A 26 0.45 19.67 -14.78
N LEU A 27 -0.19 19.93 -15.93
CA LEU A 27 -1.42 20.70 -16.00
C LEU A 27 -2.38 19.99 -16.96
N GLY A 28 -3.60 19.71 -16.51
CA GLY A 28 -4.59 19.11 -17.41
C GLY A 28 -5.91 18.70 -16.75
N GLY A 29 -6.80 18.20 -17.59
CA GLY A 29 -7.98 17.46 -17.19
C GLY A 29 -7.67 15.96 -17.06
N THR A 30 -8.66 15.09 -17.30
CA THR A 30 -8.51 13.63 -17.20
C THR A 30 -7.33 13.10 -18.03
N MET A 31 -7.26 13.48 -19.31
CA MET A 31 -6.20 13.04 -20.23
C MET A 31 -4.82 13.54 -19.80
N GLY A 32 -4.70 14.80 -19.40
CA GLY A 32 -3.44 15.37 -18.91
C GLY A 32 -3.00 14.76 -17.59
N SER A 33 -3.94 14.44 -16.70
CA SER A 33 -3.65 13.76 -15.44
C SER A 33 -3.16 12.32 -15.66
N CYS A 34 -3.77 11.57 -16.58
CA CYS A 34 -3.30 10.24 -16.97
C CYS A 34 -1.90 10.27 -17.59
N LEU A 35 -1.67 11.22 -18.50
CA LEU A 35 -0.35 11.40 -19.11
C LEU A 35 0.71 11.75 -18.08
N PHE A 36 0.42 12.68 -17.16
CA PHE A 36 1.32 13.05 -16.07
C PHE A 36 1.62 11.85 -15.16
N ALA A 37 0.59 11.11 -14.74
CA ALA A 37 0.76 9.93 -13.88
C ALA A 37 1.70 8.90 -14.51
N SER A 38 1.47 8.57 -15.79
CA SER A 38 2.30 7.60 -16.51
C SER A 38 3.71 8.12 -16.77
N ALA A 39 3.86 9.39 -17.16
CA ALA A 39 5.16 9.98 -17.51
C ALA A 39 6.08 10.19 -16.30
N THR A 40 5.51 10.40 -15.10
CA THR A 40 6.30 10.70 -13.89
C THR A 40 6.54 9.48 -13.00
N ARG A 41 5.97 8.32 -13.35
CA ARG A 41 6.08 7.09 -12.56
C ARG A 41 7.51 6.56 -12.44
N SER A 42 8.33 6.78 -13.45
CA SER A 42 9.73 6.36 -13.48
C SER A 42 10.69 7.28 -12.73
N LEU A 43 10.24 8.48 -12.38
CA LEU A 43 11.06 9.39 -11.59
C LEU A 43 11.15 8.90 -10.13
N PRO A 44 12.36 8.90 -9.53
CA PRO A 44 12.55 8.46 -8.16
C PRO A 44 11.63 9.17 -7.15
N ILE A 45 11.31 8.46 -6.07
CA ILE A 45 10.60 9.03 -4.92
C ILE A 45 11.43 10.20 -4.35
N GLY A 46 10.74 11.30 -4.06
CA GLY A 46 11.36 12.52 -3.56
C GLY A 46 11.66 13.57 -4.62
N VAL A 47 11.76 13.22 -5.91
CA VAL A 47 11.79 14.21 -6.99
C VAL A 47 10.47 14.98 -6.98
N PRO A 48 10.48 16.32 -6.86
CA PRO A 48 9.26 17.13 -6.76
C PRO A 48 8.30 16.94 -7.95
N LYS A 49 7.06 16.53 -7.66
CA LYS A 49 6.01 16.28 -8.66
C LYS A 49 4.75 17.03 -8.24
N VAL A 50 4.28 17.95 -9.05
CA VAL A 50 3.04 18.71 -8.82
C VAL A 50 2.10 18.54 -10.00
N LEU A 51 0.89 18.07 -9.75
CA LEU A 51 -0.18 17.98 -10.75
C LEU A 51 -1.28 18.99 -10.45
N LEU A 52 -1.52 19.90 -11.36
CA LEU A 52 -2.67 20.82 -11.34
C LEU A 52 -3.77 20.24 -12.25
N SER A 53 -4.90 19.84 -11.66
CA SER A 53 -5.94 19.10 -12.38
C SER A 53 -7.34 19.69 -12.23
N THR A 54 -8.07 19.78 -13.37
CA THR A 54 -9.49 20.18 -13.40
C THR A 54 -10.42 19.02 -13.03
N CYS A 55 -9.93 17.79 -12.98
CA CYS A 55 -10.75 16.60 -12.74
C CYS A 55 -10.51 15.93 -11.37
N LEU A 56 -9.83 16.58 -10.43
CA LEU A 56 -9.46 16.00 -9.14
C LEU A 56 -10.64 15.37 -8.38
N PHE A 57 -11.82 15.97 -8.45
CA PHE A 57 -13.01 15.47 -7.76
C PHE A 57 -13.90 14.57 -8.65
N SER A 58 -13.42 14.20 -9.83
CA SER A 58 -14.12 13.29 -10.75
C SER A 58 -13.82 11.84 -10.38
N PRO A 59 -14.80 10.90 -10.51
CA PRO A 59 -14.53 9.47 -10.41
C PRO A 59 -13.57 8.95 -11.49
N HIS A 60 -13.31 9.73 -12.54
CA HIS A 60 -12.36 9.41 -13.60
C HIS A 60 -10.94 9.92 -13.34
N PHE A 61 -10.68 10.48 -12.16
CA PHE A 61 -9.33 10.91 -11.80
C PHE A 61 -8.46 9.69 -11.48
N PRO A 62 -7.24 9.61 -12.04
CA PRO A 62 -6.40 8.40 -11.95
C PRO A 62 -5.64 8.31 -10.63
N PHE A 63 -6.33 8.31 -9.48
CA PHE A 63 -5.70 8.24 -8.15
C PHE A 63 -4.76 7.03 -8.01
N GLY A 64 -5.17 5.87 -8.51
CA GLY A 64 -4.39 4.63 -8.44
C GLY A 64 -3.13 4.65 -9.30
N ASP A 65 -3.04 5.54 -10.27
CA ASP A 65 -1.93 5.62 -11.22
C ASP A 65 -0.88 6.67 -10.87
N LEU A 66 -1.22 7.64 -10.00
CA LEU A 66 -0.27 8.66 -9.58
C LEU A 66 0.90 8.05 -8.79
N PRO A 67 2.13 8.56 -8.96
CA PRO A 67 3.22 8.29 -8.02
C PRO A 67 2.82 8.67 -6.58
N SER A 68 3.34 7.95 -5.60
CA SER A 68 2.91 8.09 -4.19
C SER A 68 3.29 9.43 -3.56
N ASP A 69 4.22 10.17 -4.15
CA ASP A 69 4.77 11.44 -3.67
C ASP A 69 4.32 12.67 -4.47
N VAL A 70 3.24 12.55 -5.26
CA VAL A 70 2.67 13.67 -6.04
C VAL A 70 1.87 14.61 -5.16
N ILE A 71 2.11 15.91 -5.33
CA ILE A 71 1.24 16.96 -4.80
C ILE A 71 0.18 17.28 -5.86
N VAL A 72 -1.09 17.09 -5.51
CA VAL A 72 -2.20 17.40 -6.42
C VAL A 72 -2.86 18.70 -6.00
N VAL A 73 -2.96 19.63 -6.93
CA VAL A 73 -3.58 20.95 -6.76
C VAL A 73 -4.87 20.99 -7.58
N PRO A 74 -6.03 21.33 -6.99
CA PRO A 74 -7.26 21.47 -7.75
C PRO A 74 -7.24 22.72 -8.62
N PHE A 75 -7.66 22.59 -9.89
CA PHE A 75 -7.97 23.73 -10.75
C PHE A 75 -9.45 24.11 -10.55
N VAL A 76 -9.70 25.23 -9.91
CA VAL A 76 -11.06 25.62 -9.46
C VAL A 76 -12.01 26.08 -10.59
N SER A 77 -11.48 26.27 -11.81
CA SER A 77 -12.24 26.56 -13.02
C SER A 77 -11.83 25.60 -14.14
N ASP A 78 -12.00 25.95 -15.40
CA ASP A 78 -11.44 25.17 -16.50
C ASP A 78 -10.20 25.87 -17.10
N ILE A 79 -9.37 25.10 -17.80
CA ILE A 79 -8.17 25.57 -18.50
C ILE A 79 -8.60 26.26 -19.80
N HIS A 80 -9.29 27.39 -19.68
CA HIS A 80 -9.77 28.18 -20.83
C HIS A 80 -9.55 29.64 -20.55
N GLY A 81 -8.41 30.15 -21.01
CA GLY A 81 -7.99 31.53 -20.79
C GLY A 81 -7.51 31.82 -19.35
N LEU A 82 -7.16 33.10 -19.14
CA LEU A 82 -6.64 33.58 -17.84
C LEU A 82 -7.68 34.48 -17.17
N SER A 83 -8.49 33.88 -16.32
CA SER A 83 -9.35 34.59 -15.37
C SER A 83 -8.64 34.73 -14.00
N SER A 84 -9.22 35.53 -13.09
CA SER A 84 -8.70 35.61 -11.72
C SER A 84 -8.72 34.27 -11.01
N LEU A 85 -9.71 33.40 -11.27
CA LEU A 85 -9.80 32.06 -10.69
C LEU A 85 -8.76 31.10 -11.26
N SER A 86 -8.52 31.14 -12.59
CA SER A 86 -7.47 30.31 -13.20
C SER A 86 -6.08 30.76 -12.74
N LYS A 87 -5.84 32.07 -12.59
CA LYS A 87 -4.59 32.59 -12.01
C LYS A 87 -4.36 32.10 -10.59
N LEU A 88 -5.38 32.14 -9.74
CA LEU A 88 -5.28 31.61 -8.36
C LEU A 88 -4.81 30.15 -8.35
N SER A 89 -5.40 29.30 -9.18
CA SER A 89 -5.00 27.87 -9.25
C SER A 89 -3.56 27.70 -9.75
N LEU A 90 -3.16 28.47 -10.77
CA LEU A 90 -1.79 28.46 -11.30
C LEU A 90 -0.77 28.97 -10.27
N GLU A 91 -1.09 30.02 -9.53
CA GLU A 91 -0.26 30.56 -8.44
C GLU A 91 -0.08 29.54 -7.31
N ASN A 92 -1.16 28.83 -6.93
CA ASN A 92 -1.09 27.77 -5.94
C ASN A 92 -0.15 26.64 -6.38
N ALA A 93 -0.23 26.20 -7.64
CA ALA A 93 0.66 25.17 -8.16
C ALA A 93 2.11 25.65 -8.27
N ALA A 94 2.32 26.91 -8.73
CA ALA A 94 3.64 27.53 -8.78
C ALA A 94 4.25 27.68 -7.39
N GLY A 95 3.48 28.11 -6.42
CA GLY A 95 3.90 28.19 -5.01
C GLY A 95 4.26 26.82 -4.43
N ALA A 96 3.45 25.79 -4.71
CA ALA A 96 3.72 24.44 -4.27
C ALA A 96 5.05 23.91 -4.81
N ILE A 97 5.27 23.97 -6.12
CA ILE A 97 6.51 23.46 -6.72
C ILE A 97 7.72 24.30 -6.27
N ALA A 98 7.62 25.63 -6.21
CA ALA A 98 8.71 26.49 -5.76
C ALA A 98 9.12 26.20 -4.31
N GLY A 99 8.14 26.00 -3.41
CA GLY A 99 8.39 25.65 -2.01
C GLY A 99 9.06 24.30 -1.86
N VAL A 100 8.58 23.27 -2.58
CA VAL A 100 9.18 21.93 -2.53
C VAL A 100 10.59 21.94 -3.12
N LEU A 101 10.83 22.61 -4.25
CA LEU A 101 12.15 22.75 -4.86
C LEU A 101 13.15 23.42 -3.92
N HIS A 102 12.73 24.47 -3.20
CA HIS A 102 13.59 25.13 -2.23
C HIS A 102 14.06 24.19 -1.12
N LEU A 103 13.21 23.27 -0.67
CA LEU A 103 13.54 22.24 0.31
C LEU A 103 14.33 21.09 -0.32
N TYR A 104 13.96 20.67 -1.54
CA TYR A 104 14.60 19.58 -2.27
C TYR A 104 16.09 19.82 -2.47
N ARG A 105 16.46 21.02 -2.89
CA ARG A 105 17.88 21.44 -3.05
C ARG A 105 18.69 21.41 -1.76
N ARG A 106 18.04 21.34 -0.60
CA ARG A 106 18.65 21.30 0.74
C ARG A 106 18.53 19.93 1.39
N ARG A 107 17.72 19.03 0.82
CA ARG A 107 17.63 17.66 1.34
C ARG A 107 18.97 16.98 1.13
N LYS A 108 19.40 16.27 2.16
CA LYS A 108 20.27 15.13 1.93
C LYS A 108 19.43 14.07 1.25
N ASP A 109 20.02 13.35 0.33
CA ASP A 109 19.39 12.17 -0.26
C ASP A 109 18.86 11.27 0.87
N ILE A 110 17.79 10.55 0.59
CA ILE A 110 17.30 9.53 1.52
C ILE A 110 18.39 8.45 1.58
N GLU A 111 19.36 8.69 2.47
CA GLU A 111 20.47 7.75 2.71
C GLU A 111 19.97 6.67 3.66
N GLY A 112 20.13 5.44 3.26
CA GLY A 112 19.82 4.29 4.10
C GLY A 112 18.60 3.50 3.65
N LYS A 113 18.51 2.29 4.18
CA LYS A 113 17.42 1.37 3.93
C LYS A 113 16.57 1.23 5.17
N PHE A 114 15.27 1.40 5.00
CA PHE A 114 14.30 1.29 6.08
C PHE A 114 13.91 -0.17 6.37
N VAL A 115 13.46 -0.40 7.59
CA VAL A 115 12.60 -1.54 7.91
C VAL A 115 11.17 -1.10 7.66
N ALA A 116 10.47 -1.76 6.73
CA ALA A 116 9.07 -1.44 6.45
C ALA A 116 8.14 -2.19 7.41
N LEU A 117 7.13 -1.51 7.92
CA LEU A 117 6.09 -2.09 8.77
C LEU A 117 4.71 -1.69 8.24
N THR A 118 3.89 -2.65 7.83
CA THR A 118 2.53 -2.37 7.37
C THR A 118 1.52 -2.40 8.51
N THR A 119 0.51 -1.53 8.45
CA THR A 119 -0.52 -1.37 9.48
C THR A 119 -1.85 -0.89 8.92
N VAL A 120 -2.92 -0.99 9.70
CA VAL A 120 -4.21 -0.32 9.45
C VAL A 120 -4.71 0.35 10.72
N GLY A 121 -4.39 1.61 10.89
CA GLY A 121 -4.91 2.47 11.96
C GLY A 121 -5.00 1.80 13.33
N THR A 122 -6.12 2.00 14.01
CA THR A 122 -6.35 1.44 15.36
C THR A 122 -6.50 -0.08 15.40
N SER A 123 -6.76 -0.73 14.26
CA SER A 123 -6.90 -2.19 14.19
C SER A 123 -5.58 -2.94 14.41
N TRP A 124 -4.45 -2.22 14.30
CA TRP A 124 -3.08 -2.76 14.39
C TRP A 124 -2.15 -1.89 15.24
N LEU A 125 -2.69 -1.13 16.17
CA LEU A 125 -1.92 -0.15 16.93
C LEU A 125 -0.89 -0.84 17.85
N LYS A 126 -1.26 -1.91 18.53
CA LYS A 126 -0.36 -2.60 19.49
C LYS A 126 0.90 -3.15 18.84
N PRO A 127 0.85 -3.92 17.74
CA PRO A 127 2.07 -4.38 17.07
C PRO A 127 2.99 -3.23 16.68
N VAL A 128 2.47 -2.13 16.14
CA VAL A 128 3.28 -0.97 15.75
C VAL A 128 3.94 -0.32 16.98
N GLN A 129 3.19 -0.14 18.07
CA GLN A 129 3.69 0.47 19.29
C GLN A 129 4.83 -0.32 19.95
N ILE A 130 4.88 -1.62 19.72
CA ILE A 130 5.91 -2.52 20.29
C ILE A 130 7.07 -2.68 19.30
N LEU A 131 6.78 -3.02 18.04
CA LEU A 131 7.80 -3.34 17.04
C LEU A 131 8.61 -2.11 16.62
N LYS A 132 7.95 -0.97 16.39
CA LYS A 132 8.66 0.23 15.94
C LYS A 132 9.77 0.66 16.91
N PRO A 133 9.49 0.95 18.20
CA PRO A 133 10.55 1.34 19.12
C PRO A 133 11.57 0.21 19.38
N HIS A 134 11.15 -1.07 19.34
CA HIS A 134 12.06 -2.19 19.49
C HIS A 134 13.13 -2.22 18.38
N ILE A 135 12.71 -2.00 17.15
CA ILE A 135 13.59 -1.97 15.96
C ILE A 135 14.45 -0.70 15.95
N GLU A 136 13.86 0.46 16.29
CA GLU A 136 14.57 1.73 16.35
C GLU A 136 15.65 1.77 17.43
N ASN A 137 15.44 1.12 18.57
CA ASN A 137 16.45 0.96 19.61
C ASN A 137 17.67 0.12 19.16
N GLN A 138 17.55 -0.61 18.06
CA GLN A 138 18.67 -1.32 17.42
C GLN A 138 19.37 -0.45 16.34
N GLY A 139 19.08 0.86 16.29
CA GLY A 139 19.67 1.79 15.34
C GLY A 139 19.11 1.71 13.92
N GLN A 140 17.93 1.13 13.75
CA GLN A 140 17.26 1.00 12.45
C GLN A 140 16.12 2.02 12.32
N GLU A 141 15.97 2.62 11.15
CA GLU A 141 14.82 3.49 10.86
C GLU A 141 13.63 2.66 10.36
N VAL A 142 12.43 2.91 10.92
CA VAL A 142 11.19 2.18 10.59
C VAL A 142 10.24 3.08 9.81
N ALA A 143 9.95 2.69 8.57
CA ALA A 143 8.90 3.29 7.76
C ALA A 143 7.57 2.53 7.94
N VAL A 144 6.54 3.23 8.43
CA VAL A 144 5.22 2.63 8.68
C VAL A 144 4.26 2.99 7.55
N PHE A 145 3.68 1.97 6.90
CA PHE A 145 2.74 2.11 5.79
C PHE A 145 1.31 1.77 6.22
N HIS A 146 0.38 2.70 6.04
CA HIS A 146 -1.04 2.52 6.36
C HIS A 146 -1.81 1.92 5.19
N ILE A 147 -1.96 0.62 5.15
CA ILE A 147 -2.53 -0.13 4.01
C ILE A 147 -3.96 0.30 3.67
N GLY A 148 -4.79 0.66 4.64
CA GLY A 148 -6.17 1.10 4.44
C GLY A 148 -6.36 2.38 3.61
N GLY A 149 -5.31 3.16 3.40
CA GLY A 149 -5.32 4.38 2.59
C GLY A 149 -4.73 4.23 1.18
N GLY A 150 -4.54 3.00 0.69
CA GLY A 150 -3.88 2.76 -0.61
C GLY A 150 -2.35 2.78 -0.56
N GLN A 151 -1.74 2.97 0.61
CA GLN A 151 -0.29 3.02 0.78
C GLN A 151 0.39 1.65 0.61
N GLY A 152 -0.34 0.58 0.37
CA GLY A 152 0.24 -0.67 -0.12
C GLY A 152 0.97 -0.49 -1.45
N LYS A 153 0.47 0.42 -2.32
CA LYS A 153 1.16 0.82 -3.53
C LYS A 153 2.47 1.56 -3.22
N SER A 154 2.43 2.54 -2.32
CA SER A 154 3.63 3.27 -1.88
C SER A 154 4.68 2.32 -1.30
N TYR A 155 4.24 1.36 -0.46
CA TYR A 155 5.11 0.33 0.08
C TYR A 155 5.83 -0.45 -1.04
N GLU A 156 5.11 -0.93 -2.05
CA GLU A 156 5.68 -1.66 -3.19
C GLU A 156 6.65 -0.78 -4.01
N GLU A 157 6.34 0.51 -4.18
CA GLU A 157 7.23 1.47 -4.86
C GLU A 157 8.55 1.65 -4.09
N PHE A 158 8.50 1.86 -2.77
CA PHE A 158 9.70 1.98 -1.93
C PHE A 158 10.57 0.71 -1.95
N VAL A 159 9.93 -0.45 -1.99
CA VAL A 159 10.65 -1.74 -2.14
C VAL A 159 11.34 -1.80 -3.51
N LYS A 160 10.65 -1.43 -4.59
CA LYS A 160 11.21 -1.42 -5.96
C LYS A 160 12.40 -0.49 -6.10
N GLU A 161 12.38 0.65 -5.45
CA GLU A 161 13.50 1.60 -5.42
C GLU A 161 14.68 1.15 -4.53
N GLY A 162 14.53 0.03 -3.81
CA GLY A 162 15.59 -0.52 -2.97
C GLY A 162 15.78 0.21 -1.63
N LEU A 163 14.78 1.00 -1.22
CA LEU A 163 14.79 1.76 0.04
C LEU A 163 14.42 0.88 1.25
N ILE A 164 13.87 -0.31 1.03
CA ILE A 164 13.50 -1.26 2.09
C ILE A 164 14.51 -2.39 2.14
N LYS A 165 15.01 -2.70 3.34
CA LYS A 165 15.95 -3.79 3.58
C LYS A 165 15.35 -5.03 4.26
N VAL A 166 14.30 -4.82 5.07
CA VAL A 166 13.52 -5.88 5.70
C VAL A 166 12.06 -5.46 5.69
N SER A 167 11.18 -6.37 5.34
CA SER A 167 9.74 -6.14 5.29
C SER A 167 9.03 -6.88 6.42
N LEU A 168 8.31 -6.13 7.27
CA LEU A 168 7.31 -6.65 8.20
C LEU A 168 5.91 -6.35 7.60
N ASP A 169 5.47 -7.18 6.66
CA ASP A 169 4.19 -6.99 5.99
C ASP A 169 3.07 -7.78 6.68
N LEU A 170 2.57 -7.18 7.74
CA LEU A 170 1.65 -7.80 8.69
C LEU A 170 0.17 -7.52 8.38
N CYS A 171 -0.14 -6.74 7.32
CA CYS A 171 -1.50 -6.34 6.99
C CYS A 171 -1.79 -6.50 5.50
N TRP A 172 -2.78 -7.34 5.16
CA TRP A 172 -3.14 -7.73 3.79
C TRP A 172 -4.53 -7.29 3.37
N LEU A 173 -5.03 -6.17 3.90
CA LEU A 173 -6.37 -5.65 3.59
C LEU A 173 -6.57 -5.41 2.09
N ASP A 174 -5.52 -5.01 1.40
CA ASP A 174 -5.49 -4.68 -0.04
C ASP A 174 -5.00 -5.83 -0.93
N VAL A 175 -4.69 -6.99 -0.35
CA VAL A 175 -4.43 -8.24 -1.09
C VAL A 175 -5.76 -8.87 -1.44
N VAL A 176 -6.24 -8.63 -2.65
CA VAL A 176 -7.59 -8.98 -3.09
C VAL A 176 -7.50 -9.81 -4.38
N PRO A 177 -8.26 -10.91 -4.50
CA PRO A 177 -8.21 -11.77 -5.68
C PRO A 177 -8.71 -11.07 -6.95
N GLN A 178 -8.32 -11.61 -8.11
CA GLN A 178 -8.65 -11.05 -9.42
C GLN A 178 -10.13 -11.15 -9.78
N SER A 179 -10.88 -12.07 -9.16
CA SER A 179 -12.32 -12.20 -9.33
C SER A 179 -13.10 -10.97 -8.88
N ILE A 180 -12.55 -10.21 -7.91
CA ILE A 180 -13.15 -8.96 -7.42
C ILE A 180 -12.68 -7.80 -8.29
N LYS A 181 -13.56 -7.37 -9.22
CA LYS A 181 -13.23 -6.36 -10.26
C LYS A 181 -13.78 -4.97 -9.97
N ASP A 182 -14.72 -4.81 -9.05
CA ASP A 182 -15.32 -3.51 -8.75
C ASP A 182 -14.26 -2.57 -8.14
N PRO A 183 -13.99 -1.41 -8.78
CA PRO A 183 -12.91 -0.50 -8.37
C PRO A 183 -13.17 0.18 -7.01
N ARG A 184 -14.36 0.04 -6.44
CA ARG A 184 -14.68 0.54 -5.10
C ARG A 184 -14.11 -0.35 -3.99
N PHE A 185 -13.67 -1.57 -4.31
CA PHE A 185 -12.90 -2.37 -3.37
C PHE A 185 -11.44 -1.95 -3.36
N LEU A 186 -10.91 -1.72 -2.16
CA LEU A 186 -9.50 -1.40 -1.98
C LEU A 186 -8.64 -2.60 -2.41
N LYS A 187 -7.90 -2.44 -3.49
CA LYS A 187 -7.04 -3.47 -4.08
C LYS A 187 -5.74 -2.85 -4.60
N VAL A 188 -4.63 -3.49 -4.32
CA VAL A 188 -3.33 -3.16 -4.91
C VAL A 188 -2.76 -4.40 -5.59
N GLU A 189 -2.69 -4.36 -6.91
CA GLU A 189 -2.32 -5.52 -7.74
C GLU A 189 -0.90 -6.04 -7.46
N SER A 190 0.03 -5.16 -7.13
CA SER A 190 1.44 -5.49 -6.93
C SER A 190 1.79 -5.98 -5.52
N ARG A 191 0.81 -6.12 -4.60
CA ARG A 191 1.12 -6.50 -3.21
C ARG A 191 1.85 -7.84 -3.12
N LEU A 192 2.82 -7.94 -2.22
CA LEU A 192 3.64 -9.13 -1.97
C LEU A 192 4.55 -9.56 -3.15
N THR A 193 4.70 -8.72 -4.17
CA THR A 193 5.57 -9.05 -5.33
C THR A 193 6.95 -8.43 -5.22
N SER A 194 7.05 -7.15 -4.91
CA SER A 194 8.31 -6.42 -5.01
C SER A 194 9.38 -6.93 -4.04
N ALA A 195 9.01 -7.24 -2.79
CA ALA A 195 9.95 -7.79 -1.81
C ALA A 195 10.45 -9.19 -2.20
N THR A 196 9.56 -10.01 -2.77
CA THR A 196 9.88 -11.34 -3.29
C THR A 196 10.86 -11.27 -4.48
N GLU A 197 10.60 -10.39 -5.44
CA GLU A 197 11.43 -10.21 -6.64
C GLU A 197 12.80 -9.61 -6.32
N LYS A 198 12.85 -8.64 -5.41
CA LYS A 198 14.09 -7.97 -4.97
C LYS A 198 14.95 -8.83 -4.03
N GLY A 199 14.40 -9.92 -3.51
CA GLY A 199 15.11 -10.76 -2.56
C GLY A 199 15.30 -10.08 -1.20
N ILE A 200 14.25 -9.42 -0.69
CA ILE A 200 14.24 -8.77 0.61
C ILE A 200 13.70 -9.76 1.65
N PRO A 201 14.37 -9.94 2.81
CA PRO A 201 13.84 -10.74 3.91
C PRO A 201 12.47 -10.25 4.37
N GLN A 202 11.52 -11.18 4.58
CA GLN A 202 10.14 -10.83 4.88
C GLN A 202 9.63 -11.56 6.13
N ILE A 203 8.96 -10.82 7.01
CA ILE A 203 8.12 -11.36 8.07
C ILE A 203 6.69 -10.96 7.73
N LEU A 204 5.83 -11.94 7.58
CA LEU A 204 4.50 -11.76 7.07
C LEU A 204 3.45 -12.22 8.07
N ALA A 205 2.29 -11.58 8.07
CA ALA A 205 1.11 -12.10 8.74
C ALA A 205 -0.16 -11.69 7.97
N PRO A 206 -1.17 -12.57 7.89
CA PRO A 206 -2.37 -12.36 7.08
C PRO A 206 -3.40 -11.47 7.77
N GLY A 207 -2.97 -10.38 8.37
CA GLY A 207 -3.87 -9.44 9.02
C GLY A 207 -4.89 -8.87 8.07
N LEU A 208 -6.16 -8.86 8.49
CA LEU A 208 -7.32 -8.42 7.71
C LEU A 208 -7.59 -9.22 6.42
N ALA A 209 -6.91 -10.35 6.18
CA ALA A 209 -7.12 -11.15 4.97
C ALA A 209 -8.53 -11.75 4.83
N THR A 210 -9.30 -11.87 5.93
CA THR A 210 -10.67 -12.39 5.92
C THR A 210 -11.75 -11.36 5.59
N VAL A 211 -11.36 -10.12 5.41
CA VAL A 211 -12.25 -9.00 5.05
C VAL A 211 -11.73 -8.23 3.86
N ILE A 212 -12.63 -7.47 3.23
CA ILE A 212 -12.32 -6.57 2.13
C ILE A 212 -12.97 -5.22 2.41
N THR A 213 -12.32 -4.13 2.03
CA THR A 213 -12.87 -2.78 2.19
C THR A 213 -13.58 -2.33 0.93
N PHE A 214 -14.85 -1.95 1.09
CA PHE A 214 -15.67 -1.34 0.06
C PHE A 214 -15.85 0.15 0.32
N GLY A 215 -15.55 0.98 -0.69
CA GLY A 215 -15.80 2.41 -0.67
C GLY A 215 -17.22 2.71 -1.12
N GLY A 216 -18.11 3.05 -0.16
CA GLY A 216 -19.51 3.33 -0.43
C GLY A 216 -20.42 2.96 0.73
N LYS A 217 -21.72 2.97 0.47
CA LYS A 217 -22.77 2.58 1.42
C LYS A 217 -23.18 1.12 1.23
N ILE A 218 -23.83 0.55 2.23
CA ILE A 218 -24.27 -0.86 2.18
C ILE A 218 -25.29 -1.10 1.05
N GLU A 219 -26.12 -0.13 0.73
CA GLU A 219 -27.10 -0.20 -0.37
C GLU A 219 -26.44 -0.24 -1.74
N GLU A 220 -25.19 0.21 -1.83
CA GLU A 220 -24.40 0.25 -3.06
C GLU A 220 -23.53 -1.00 -3.27
N LEU A 221 -23.52 -1.91 -2.29
CA LEU A 221 -22.78 -3.18 -2.41
C LEU A 221 -23.26 -3.97 -3.64
N PRO A 222 -22.36 -4.50 -4.46
CA PRO A 222 -22.70 -5.40 -5.54
C PRO A 222 -23.48 -6.61 -5.03
N GLU A 223 -24.37 -7.15 -5.85
CA GLU A 223 -25.32 -8.20 -5.47
C GLU A 223 -24.65 -9.42 -4.81
N GLN A 224 -23.51 -9.82 -5.31
CA GLN A 224 -22.72 -10.95 -4.78
C GLN A 224 -22.21 -10.77 -3.35
N PHE A 225 -22.20 -9.53 -2.82
CA PHE A 225 -21.81 -9.21 -1.45
C PHE A 225 -22.99 -8.94 -0.52
N ARG A 226 -24.23 -8.92 -1.05
CA ARG A 226 -25.43 -8.71 -0.24
C ARG A 226 -25.67 -9.87 0.72
N GLY A 227 -26.13 -9.55 1.93
CA GLY A 227 -26.39 -10.56 2.97
C GLY A 227 -25.15 -11.05 3.72
N ARG A 228 -23.94 -10.64 3.33
CA ARG A 228 -22.72 -10.95 4.07
C ARG A 228 -22.63 -10.10 5.34
N LYS A 229 -21.82 -10.54 6.30
CA LYS A 229 -21.47 -9.71 7.46
C LYS A 229 -20.71 -8.48 7.00
N VAL A 230 -21.14 -7.32 7.47
CA VAL A 230 -20.51 -6.04 7.18
C VAL A 230 -20.30 -5.23 8.45
N ARG A 231 -19.29 -4.38 8.44
CA ARG A 231 -19.06 -3.41 9.49
C ARG A 231 -18.68 -2.07 8.87
N TYR A 232 -19.39 -1.02 9.27
CA TYR A 232 -19.01 0.34 8.91
C TYR A 232 -17.71 0.75 9.60
N HIS A 233 -16.75 1.18 8.80
CA HIS A 233 -15.58 1.87 9.31
C HIS A 233 -15.92 3.35 9.54
N ASN A 234 -16.58 3.96 8.55
CA ASN A 234 -17.14 5.31 8.61
C ASN A 234 -18.27 5.41 7.56
N LYS A 235 -18.81 6.63 7.33
CA LYS A 235 -19.91 6.86 6.37
C LYS A 235 -19.54 6.61 4.89
N TYR A 236 -18.26 6.41 4.57
CA TYR A 236 -17.77 6.24 3.20
C TYR A 236 -17.16 4.88 2.94
N ALA A 237 -16.91 4.08 3.98
CA ALA A 237 -16.24 2.80 3.84
C ALA A 237 -16.78 1.76 4.82
N LEU A 238 -16.89 0.54 4.34
CA LEU A 238 -17.28 -0.61 5.15
C LEU A 238 -16.37 -1.81 4.88
N ALA A 239 -16.14 -2.60 5.93
CA ALA A 239 -15.50 -3.90 5.81
C ALA A 239 -16.57 -4.95 5.53
N VAL A 240 -16.33 -5.79 4.54
CA VAL A 240 -17.21 -6.89 4.11
C VAL A 240 -16.48 -8.21 4.31
N GLU A 241 -17.15 -9.19 4.89
CA GLU A 241 -16.62 -10.54 5.04
C GLU A 241 -16.40 -11.19 3.67
N ARG A 242 -15.25 -11.86 3.49
CA ARG A 242 -14.98 -12.67 2.28
C ARG A 242 -15.71 -14.02 2.32
N SER A 243 -16.06 -14.54 1.14
CA SER A 243 -16.52 -15.94 1.01
C SER A 243 -15.35 -16.92 1.13
N GLU A 244 -15.64 -18.21 1.23
CA GLU A 244 -14.59 -19.24 1.25
C GLU A 244 -13.85 -19.31 -0.09
N GLU A 245 -14.58 -19.16 -1.21
CA GLU A 245 -14.00 -19.12 -2.55
C GLU A 245 -13.03 -17.93 -2.70
N GLU A 246 -13.41 -16.74 -2.22
CA GLU A 246 -12.53 -15.55 -2.23
C GLU A 246 -11.32 -15.72 -1.32
N LEU A 247 -11.45 -16.45 -0.22
CA LEU A 247 -10.32 -16.77 0.68
C LEU A 247 -9.38 -17.79 0.03
N GLU A 248 -9.92 -18.80 -0.67
CA GLU A 248 -9.11 -19.76 -1.43
C GLU A 248 -8.32 -19.06 -2.55
N GLU A 249 -8.98 -18.25 -3.39
CA GLU A 249 -8.33 -17.45 -4.42
C GLU A 249 -7.26 -16.50 -3.82
N THR A 250 -7.51 -15.94 -2.63
CA THR A 250 -6.53 -15.10 -1.93
C THR A 250 -5.32 -15.92 -1.49
N ALA A 251 -5.55 -17.12 -0.95
CA ALA A 251 -4.47 -18.02 -0.52
C ALA A 251 -3.61 -18.48 -1.71
N GLU A 252 -4.24 -18.79 -2.85
CA GLU A 252 -3.56 -19.12 -4.11
C GLU A 252 -2.70 -17.96 -4.60
N LEU A 253 -3.26 -16.74 -4.65
CA LEU A 253 -2.55 -15.53 -5.05
C LEU A 253 -1.33 -15.25 -4.17
N VAL A 254 -1.48 -15.39 -2.86
CA VAL A 254 -0.39 -15.19 -1.90
C VAL A 254 0.67 -16.26 -2.06
N ALA A 255 0.28 -17.53 -2.18
CA ALA A 255 1.21 -18.64 -2.35
C ALA A 255 2.00 -18.53 -3.67
N GLU A 256 1.34 -18.18 -4.77
CA GLU A 256 1.98 -17.92 -6.06
C GLU A 256 3.11 -16.89 -5.92
N ARG A 257 2.83 -15.76 -5.25
CA ARG A 257 3.79 -14.68 -5.05
C ARG A 257 4.93 -15.10 -4.13
N LEU A 258 4.64 -15.66 -2.96
CA LEU A 258 5.64 -15.98 -1.96
C LEU A 258 6.52 -17.19 -2.35
N ASN A 259 5.98 -18.17 -3.06
CA ASN A 259 6.75 -19.33 -3.54
C ASN A 259 7.88 -18.95 -4.48
N GLY A 260 7.86 -17.75 -5.08
CA GLY A 260 8.94 -17.16 -5.86
C GLY A 260 10.07 -16.50 -5.05
N ALA A 261 9.96 -16.44 -3.72
CA ALA A 261 10.87 -15.68 -2.88
C ALA A 261 12.33 -16.14 -2.99
N LYS A 262 13.23 -15.16 -3.10
CA LYS A 262 14.68 -15.35 -3.23
C LYS A 262 15.43 -15.12 -1.91
N ALA A 263 14.78 -14.54 -0.91
CA ALA A 263 15.31 -14.31 0.43
C ALA A 263 14.45 -15.05 1.47
N PRO A 264 14.88 -15.16 2.72
CA PRO A 264 14.10 -15.79 3.79
C PRO A 264 12.72 -15.13 3.95
N VAL A 265 11.69 -15.96 4.06
CA VAL A 265 10.31 -15.54 4.33
C VAL A 265 9.81 -16.34 5.53
N VAL A 266 9.35 -15.63 6.55
CA VAL A 266 8.69 -16.21 7.73
C VAL A 266 7.25 -15.72 7.76
N LEU A 267 6.29 -16.63 7.70
CA LEU A 267 4.87 -16.34 7.79
C LEU A 267 4.34 -16.73 9.18
N VAL A 268 3.93 -15.74 9.96
CA VAL A 268 3.30 -15.94 11.25
C VAL A 268 1.80 -16.08 11.05
N LEU A 269 1.21 -17.17 11.56
CA LEU A 269 -0.19 -17.55 11.37
C LEU A 269 -0.98 -17.43 12.68
N PRO A 270 -1.61 -16.28 12.99
CA PRO A 270 -2.37 -16.08 14.22
C PRO A 270 -3.68 -16.87 14.21
N GLN A 271 -3.83 -17.79 15.16
CA GLN A 271 -5.01 -18.66 15.27
C GLN A 271 -6.16 -18.00 16.04
N GLY A 272 -5.86 -16.99 16.89
CA GLY A 272 -6.83 -16.31 17.75
C GLY A 272 -7.62 -15.18 17.09
N GLY A 273 -7.14 -14.64 15.94
CA GLY A 273 -7.83 -13.58 15.20
C GLY A 273 -6.89 -12.78 14.30
N LEU A 274 -7.41 -12.31 13.15
CA LEU A 274 -6.64 -11.60 12.15
C LEU A 274 -6.90 -10.08 12.12
N HIS A 275 -7.84 -9.57 12.91
CA HIS A 275 -8.14 -8.13 13.00
C HIS A 275 -9.02 -7.81 14.21
N SER A 276 -9.07 -6.56 14.63
CA SER A 276 -9.82 -6.11 15.81
C SER A 276 -11.32 -6.41 15.81
N TYR A 277 -11.90 -6.79 14.68
CA TYR A 277 -13.32 -7.19 14.54
C TYR A 277 -13.51 -8.70 14.53
N ASP A 278 -12.41 -9.47 14.54
CA ASP A 278 -12.39 -10.94 14.62
C ASP A 278 -12.35 -11.41 16.08
N GLU A 279 -13.23 -10.85 16.89
CA GLU A 279 -13.44 -11.19 18.28
C GLU A 279 -14.91 -11.59 18.50
N ASN A 280 -15.17 -12.53 19.39
CA ASN A 280 -16.50 -13.15 19.59
C ASN A 280 -17.65 -12.15 19.83
N THR A 281 -17.37 -10.96 20.34
CA THR A 281 -18.36 -9.92 20.59
C THR A 281 -18.52 -8.92 19.44
N LYS A 282 -17.81 -9.11 18.34
CA LYS A 282 -17.74 -8.14 17.21
C LYS A 282 -18.27 -8.74 15.92
N GLY A 283 -18.88 -7.92 15.08
CA GLY A 283 -19.73 -8.35 13.98
C GLY A 283 -19.07 -9.08 12.80
N LEU A 284 -17.73 -9.17 12.76
CA LEU A 284 -16.98 -9.88 11.70
C LEU A 284 -16.24 -11.11 12.24
N PHE A 285 -16.61 -11.60 13.43
CA PHE A 285 -16.04 -12.82 13.98
C PHE A 285 -16.47 -14.04 13.15
N CYS A 286 -15.50 -14.72 12.57
CA CYS A 286 -15.73 -15.91 11.77
C CYS A 286 -14.53 -16.89 11.87
N PRO A 287 -14.40 -17.63 13.00
CA PRO A 287 -13.25 -18.50 13.23
C PRO A 287 -13.13 -19.61 12.21
N GLN A 288 -14.25 -20.13 11.66
CA GLN A 288 -14.24 -21.18 10.64
C GLN A 288 -13.57 -20.71 9.35
N LYS A 289 -13.91 -19.51 8.85
CA LYS A 289 -13.28 -18.94 7.66
C LYS A 289 -11.81 -18.59 7.88
N ARG A 290 -11.47 -18.11 9.07
CA ARG A 290 -10.07 -17.89 9.46
C ARG A 290 -9.28 -19.20 9.40
N GLU A 291 -9.76 -20.23 10.07
CA GLU A 291 -9.13 -21.56 10.09
C GLU A 291 -8.99 -22.12 8.66
N PHE A 292 -10.07 -22.07 7.88
CA PHE A 292 -10.06 -22.47 6.47
C PHE A 292 -8.95 -21.74 5.69
N PHE A 293 -8.90 -20.42 5.77
CA PHE A 293 -7.92 -19.61 5.07
C PHE A 293 -6.47 -19.95 5.49
N LEU A 294 -6.18 -19.96 6.79
CA LEU A 294 -4.83 -20.24 7.29
C LEU A 294 -4.36 -21.65 6.91
N LYS A 295 -5.26 -22.64 6.96
CA LYS A 295 -4.96 -24.03 6.57
C LYS A 295 -4.72 -24.14 5.06
N THR A 296 -5.55 -23.52 4.25
CA THR A 296 -5.42 -23.49 2.79
C THR A 296 -4.11 -22.82 2.38
N LEU A 297 -3.82 -21.66 2.93
CA LEU A 297 -2.59 -20.93 2.65
C LEU A 297 -1.35 -21.77 3.01
N LYS A 298 -1.30 -22.33 4.22
CA LYS A 298 -0.19 -23.16 4.67
C LYS A 298 0.05 -24.38 3.75
N LYS A 299 -1.03 -24.98 3.23
CA LYS A 299 -0.95 -26.13 2.31
C LYS A 299 -0.35 -25.77 0.95
N LEU A 300 -0.58 -24.55 0.46
CA LEU A 300 -0.12 -24.09 -0.85
C LEU A 300 1.32 -23.57 -0.86
N LEU A 301 1.86 -23.25 0.32
CA LEU A 301 3.22 -22.74 0.45
C LEU A 301 4.26 -23.86 0.32
N GLN A 302 5.37 -23.52 -0.37
CA GLN A 302 6.52 -24.42 -0.46
C GLN A 302 7.28 -24.52 0.88
N PRO A 303 7.97 -25.66 1.14
CA PRO A 303 8.69 -25.88 2.41
C PRO A 303 9.77 -24.84 2.76
N LYS A 304 10.26 -24.08 1.79
CA LYS A 304 11.21 -22.98 2.01
C LYS A 304 10.61 -21.77 2.72
N ILE A 305 9.28 -21.65 2.74
CA ILE A 305 8.58 -20.61 3.48
C ILE A 305 8.34 -21.12 4.89
N GLU A 306 9.02 -20.53 5.86
CA GLU A 306 8.84 -20.89 7.26
C GLU A 306 7.47 -20.43 7.76
N CYS A 307 6.66 -21.35 8.28
CA CYS A 307 5.35 -21.05 8.85
C CYS A 307 5.38 -21.21 10.36
N VAL A 308 5.16 -20.12 11.09
CA VAL A 308 5.09 -20.10 12.56
C VAL A 308 3.63 -19.98 12.99
N GLU A 309 3.06 -21.01 13.62
CA GLU A 309 1.72 -20.95 14.19
C GLU A 309 1.74 -20.20 15.52
N PHE A 310 0.93 -19.16 15.64
CA PHE A 310 0.77 -18.37 16.85
C PHE A 310 -0.66 -18.55 17.39
N SER A 311 -0.82 -19.05 18.61
CA SER A 311 -2.12 -19.40 19.18
C SER A 311 -3.02 -18.20 19.51
N GLY A 312 -2.43 -16.98 19.62
CA GLY A 312 -3.13 -15.76 20.01
C GLY A 312 -3.65 -14.94 18.82
N HIS A 313 -4.10 -13.73 19.16
CA HIS A 313 -4.63 -12.75 18.24
C HIS A 313 -3.51 -11.81 17.73
N VAL A 314 -3.63 -11.28 16.50
CA VAL A 314 -2.65 -10.34 15.91
C VAL A 314 -2.40 -9.09 16.77
N ASN A 315 -3.36 -8.66 17.58
CA ASN A 315 -3.23 -7.51 18.49
C ASN A 315 -2.70 -7.87 19.88
N ASP A 316 -2.31 -9.12 20.11
CA ASP A 316 -1.69 -9.51 21.38
C ASP A 316 -0.26 -8.96 21.46
N GLU A 317 0.15 -8.56 22.66
CA GLU A 317 1.54 -8.17 22.90
C GLU A 317 2.52 -9.29 22.58
N ASN A 318 2.12 -10.54 22.87
CA ASN A 318 2.95 -11.72 22.60
C ASN A 318 3.12 -11.97 21.10
N PHE A 319 2.14 -11.59 20.25
CA PHE A 319 2.31 -11.62 18.81
C PHE A 319 3.43 -10.65 18.36
N ALA A 320 3.41 -9.42 18.87
CA ALA A 320 4.46 -8.46 18.56
C ALA A 320 5.85 -8.92 19.06
N LYS A 321 5.92 -9.53 20.24
CA LYS A 321 7.17 -10.11 20.77
C LYS A 321 7.69 -11.27 19.93
N GLU A 322 6.79 -12.14 19.44
CA GLU A 322 7.15 -13.22 18.54
C GLU A 322 7.74 -12.68 17.23
N VAL A 323 7.05 -11.68 16.62
CA VAL A 323 7.55 -11.01 15.40
C VAL A 323 8.89 -10.33 15.66
N ALA A 324 9.10 -9.68 16.82
CA ALA A 324 10.37 -9.08 17.19
C ALA A 324 11.50 -10.11 17.28
N THR A 325 11.23 -11.28 17.90
CA THR A 325 12.19 -12.39 18.00
C THR A 325 12.58 -12.93 16.61
N ILE A 326 11.60 -13.06 15.72
CA ILE A 326 11.85 -13.49 14.33
C ILE A 326 12.68 -12.42 13.59
N TYR A 327 12.36 -11.14 13.78
CA TYR A 327 13.11 -10.03 13.19
C TYR A 327 14.59 -10.06 13.60
N GLU A 328 14.91 -10.24 14.88
CA GLU A 328 16.28 -10.33 15.38
C GLU A 328 17.06 -11.47 14.71
N LYS A 329 16.45 -12.64 14.57
CA LYS A 329 17.05 -13.79 13.88
C LYS A 329 17.34 -13.51 12.41
N LEU A 330 16.41 -12.84 11.70
CA LEU A 330 16.58 -12.50 10.29
C LEU A 330 17.62 -11.38 10.11
N ALA A 331 17.62 -10.36 10.97
CA ALA A 331 18.54 -9.24 10.89
C ALA A 331 20.00 -9.63 11.19
N THR A 332 20.20 -10.68 12.00
CA THR A 332 21.55 -11.21 12.32
C THR A 332 22.13 -12.02 11.15
N ASN A 333 21.30 -12.55 10.26
CA ASN A 333 21.68 -13.39 9.13
C ASN A 333 21.70 -12.66 7.78
N ALA A 334 21.31 -11.38 7.74
CA ALA A 334 21.27 -10.53 6.55
C ALA A 334 22.42 -9.51 6.54
#